data_7c7ca6868364674ea4dbd176d1b097fc
#
_entry.id   7c7ca6868364674ea4dbd176d1b097fc
#
_cell.length_a   1.000
_cell.length_b   1.000
_cell.length_c   1.000
_cell.angle_alpha   90.00
_cell.angle_beta   90.00
_cell.angle_gamma   90.00
#
_symmetry.space_group_name_H-M   'P 1'
#
loop_
_entity.id
_entity.type
_entity.pdbx_description
1 polymer ?
#
loop_
_entity_poly.entity_id
_entity_poly.type
_entity_poly.pdbx_seq_one_letter_code
_entity_poly.pdbx_strand_id
1 'polypeptide(L)'
;MSKGILGRKIGMTQFFDHDQGLVVPVTIVHVADNVILQQKKIDTDGYQATQLAFETKKEKNTTKPLQGHFSKYNSSPKFFVREISFNNNSSNELSELQPGQILDIHIFNSGDFVDVTGISKGKGFSGVIKKYNQTIGPKSHGSRFHRRPGSNGPIKGNQKGKHLPGQMGFHKVTMQNLKIISVISDKDVILIKGSIPGPNKGFVMIKSTVKQTNKEAISHA
;
A
#
# COMPACT_ATOMS: atom_id res chain seq x y z
N MET A 1 15.14 2.31 11.85
CA MET A 1 14.87 3.62 11.21
C MET A 1 13.62 3.49 10.35
N SER A 2 12.71 4.44 10.43
CA SER A 2 11.44 4.36 9.68
C SER A 2 11.56 5.16 8.39
N LYS A 3 11.41 4.47 7.26
CA LYS A 3 11.50 5.01 5.90
C LYS A 3 10.18 4.81 5.17
N GLY A 4 9.89 5.61 4.17
CA GLY A 4 8.72 5.40 3.33
C GLY A 4 8.73 6.23 2.05
N ILE A 5 8.14 5.68 0.99
CA ILE A 5 8.04 6.30 -0.33
C ILE A 5 6.72 5.90 -1.01
N LEU A 6 6.24 6.75 -1.90
CA LEU A 6 5.07 6.44 -2.73
C LEU A 6 5.52 5.96 -4.11
N GLY A 7 4.73 5.06 -4.70
CA GLY A 7 5.05 4.55 -6.03
C GLY A 7 3.84 4.05 -6.79
N ARG A 8 4.10 3.68 -8.05
CA ARG A 8 3.12 3.09 -8.97
C ARG A 8 3.57 1.70 -9.38
N LYS A 9 2.70 0.71 -9.19
CA LYS A 9 2.94 -0.65 -9.69
C LYS A 9 2.93 -0.66 -11.22
N ILE A 10 4.04 -1.02 -11.85
CA ILE A 10 4.12 -1.16 -13.31
C ILE A 10 3.64 -2.54 -13.73
N GLY A 11 4.22 -3.58 -13.16
CA GLY A 11 3.93 -4.96 -13.53
C GLY A 11 4.72 -5.94 -12.70
N MET A 12 4.77 -7.19 -13.17
CA MET A 12 5.59 -8.24 -12.57
C MET A 12 6.48 -8.86 -13.64
N THR A 13 7.68 -9.26 -13.23
CA THR A 13 8.66 -9.97 -14.05
C THR A 13 9.40 -11.00 -13.21
N GLN A 14 10.37 -11.63 -13.83
CA GLN A 14 11.28 -12.57 -13.18
C GLN A 14 12.67 -11.94 -13.07
N PHE A 15 13.33 -12.14 -11.95
CA PHE A 15 14.71 -11.79 -11.73
C PHE A 15 15.51 -13.09 -11.59
N PHE A 16 16.60 -13.19 -12.36
CA PHE A 16 17.49 -14.35 -12.30
C PHE A 16 18.61 -14.06 -11.31
N ASP A 17 18.59 -14.77 -10.21
CA ASP A 17 19.66 -14.73 -9.22
C ASP A 17 20.75 -15.71 -9.68
N HIS A 18 21.82 -15.17 -10.25
CA HIS A 18 22.90 -15.97 -10.79
C HIS A 18 23.71 -16.68 -9.71
N ASP A 19 23.79 -16.09 -8.50
CA ASP A 19 24.58 -16.66 -7.39
C ASP A 19 23.91 -17.91 -6.81
N GLN A 20 22.58 -17.91 -6.76
CA GLN A 20 21.81 -19.03 -6.22
C GLN A 20 21.20 -19.92 -7.30
N GLY A 21 21.32 -19.57 -8.57
CA GLY A 21 20.68 -20.29 -9.68
C GLY A 21 19.13 -20.30 -9.61
N LEU A 22 18.54 -19.32 -8.95
CA LEU A 22 17.10 -19.25 -8.69
C LEU A 22 16.41 -18.19 -9.55
N VAL A 23 15.18 -18.49 -9.97
CA VAL A 23 14.28 -17.55 -10.61
C VAL A 23 13.36 -16.96 -9.56
N VAL A 24 13.48 -15.66 -9.30
CA VAL A 24 12.72 -14.95 -8.28
C VAL A 24 11.63 -14.10 -8.95
N PRO A 25 10.33 -14.31 -8.64
CA PRO A 25 9.28 -13.43 -9.12
C PRO A 25 9.38 -12.07 -8.44
N VAL A 26 9.37 -10.98 -9.23
CA VAL A 26 9.48 -9.63 -8.71
C VAL A 26 8.39 -8.72 -9.26
N THR A 27 7.95 -7.77 -8.44
CA THR A 27 7.09 -6.68 -8.87
C THR A 27 7.91 -5.42 -9.07
N ILE A 28 7.66 -4.75 -10.19
CA ILE A 28 8.30 -3.49 -10.57
C ILE A 28 7.45 -2.33 -10.06
N VAL A 29 8.05 -1.47 -9.24
CA VAL A 29 7.40 -0.26 -8.73
C VAL A 29 8.19 0.97 -9.15
N HIS A 30 7.55 1.89 -9.86
CA HIS A 30 8.11 3.19 -10.22
C HIS A 30 7.88 4.18 -9.09
N VAL A 31 8.92 4.93 -8.71
CA VAL A 31 8.93 5.79 -7.51
C VAL A 31 9.48 7.21 -7.77
N ALA A 32 9.60 7.63 -9.05
CA ALA A 32 10.05 8.97 -9.41
C ALA A 32 9.17 10.08 -8.81
N ASP A 33 9.71 11.30 -8.73
CA ASP A 33 8.96 12.53 -8.37
C ASP A 33 8.24 12.53 -7.01
N ASN A 34 8.76 11.85 -6.02
CA ASN A 34 8.25 11.98 -4.66
C ASN A 34 8.68 13.33 -4.06
N VAL A 35 7.71 14.12 -3.58
CA VAL A 35 7.97 15.43 -2.95
C VAL A 35 7.36 15.45 -1.57
N ILE A 36 8.09 16.02 -0.61
CA ILE A 36 7.59 16.27 0.74
C ILE A 36 6.75 17.53 0.72
N LEU A 37 5.47 17.42 1.03
CA LEU A 37 4.58 18.58 1.12
C LEU A 37 4.60 19.20 2.51
N GLN A 38 4.38 18.39 3.55
CA GLN A 38 4.21 18.89 4.90
C GLN A 38 4.75 17.92 5.93
N GLN A 39 5.37 18.47 6.96
CA GLN A 39 5.71 17.75 8.19
C GLN A 39 4.62 18.02 9.23
N LYS A 40 3.93 16.97 9.68
CA LYS A 40 2.96 17.02 10.77
C LYS A 40 3.69 16.89 12.10
N LYS A 41 3.41 17.83 13.04
CA LYS A 41 4.05 17.90 14.35
C LYS A 41 3.01 17.69 15.45
N ILE A 42 3.43 17.13 16.59
CA ILE A 42 2.54 16.88 17.73
C ILE A 42 1.91 18.17 18.22
N ASP A 43 2.67 19.26 18.30
CA ASP A 43 2.21 20.53 18.89
C ASP A 43 1.09 21.20 18.06
N THR A 44 1.11 21.05 16.74
CA THR A 44 0.15 21.70 15.83
C THR A 44 -0.95 20.77 15.33
N ASP A 45 -0.61 19.50 15.04
CA ASP A 45 -1.49 18.54 14.39
C ASP A 45 -1.94 17.40 15.31
N GLY A 46 -1.31 17.25 16.49
CA GLY A 46 -1.60 16.21 17.48
C GLY A 46 -0.96 14.84 17.16
N TYR A 47 -0.25 14.71 16.05
CA TYR A 47 0.47 13.50 15.65
C TYR A 47 1.67 13.81 14.76
N GLN A 48 2.60 12.86 14.65
CA GLN A 48 3.75 12.96 13.74
C GLN A 48 3.52 12.18 12.46
N ALA A 49 3.68 12.84 11.32
CA ALA A 49 3.65 12.22 10.00
C ALA A 49 4.33 13.11 8.96
N THR A 50 4.84 12.50 7.91
CA THR A 50 5.34 13.21 6.72
C THR A 50 4.35 13.02 5.59
N GLN A 51 3.84 14.11 5.04
CA GLN A 51 2.96 14.09 3.87
C GLN A 51 3.80 14.09 2.61
N LEU A 52 3.71 12.99 1.85
CA LEU A 52 4.37 12.81 0.56
C LEU A 52 3.37 12.97 -0.59
N ALA A 53 3.86 13.47 -1.70
CA ALA A 53 3.12 13.59 -2.95
C ALA A 53 3.90 12.96 -4.10
N PHE A 54 3.19 12.22 -4.95
CA PHE A 54 3.77 11.41 -6.02
C PHE A 54 3.05 11.64 -7.34
N GLU A 55 3.81 11.62 -8.43
CA GLU A 55 3.37 11.74 -9.82
C GLU A 55 2.67 13.05 -10.17
N THR A 56 3.23 13.76 -11.14
CA THR A 56 2.76 15.08 -11.56
C THR A 56 1.40 15.03 -12.27
N LYS A 57 0.52 15.93 -11.88
CA LYS A 57 -0.83 16.12 -12.42
C LYS A 57 -0.92 17.41 -13.20
N LYS A 58 -1.70 17.43 -14.29
CA LYS A 58 -1.95 18.65 -15.06
C LYS A 58 -2.75 19.65 -14.21
N GLU A 59 -2.35 20.92 -14.19
CA GLU A 59 -2.98 21.98 -13.41
C GLU A 59 -4.48 22.12 -13.69
N LYS A 60 -4.89 22.04 -14.96
CA LYS A 60 -6.31 22.12 -15.36
C LYS A 60 -7.21 21.06 -14.69
N ASN A 61 -6.64 19.95 -14.24
CA ASN A 61 -7.37 18.88 -13.57
C ASN A 61 -7.30 18.98 -12.04
N THR A 62 -6.72 20.06 -11.52
CA THR A 62 -6.54 20.28 -10.08
C THR A 62 -7.47 21.38 -9.60
N THR A 63 -8.18 21.15 -8.51
CA THR A 63 -9.07 22.17 -7.90
C THR A 63 -8.26 23.30 -7.29
N LYS A 64 -8.80 24.53 -7.27
CA LYS A 64 -8.13 25.71 -6.70
C LYS A 64 -7.59 25.53 -5.28
N PRO A 65 -8.33 24.91 -4.32
CA PRO A 65 -7.79 24.66 -2.98
C PRO A 65 -6.54 23.76 -2.99
N LEU A 66 -6.52 22.72 -3.84
CA LEU A 66 -5.35 21.86 -3.97
C LEU A 66 -4.17 22.56 -4.64
N GLN A 67 -4.43 23.43 -5.63
CA GLN A 67 -3.38 24.26 -6.23
C GLN A 67 -2.71 25.14 -5.16
N GLY A 68 -3.50 25.81 -4.32
CA GLY A 68 -2.99 26.61 -3.20
C GLY A 68 -2.17 25.77 -2.21
N HIS A 69 -2.59 24.53 -1.94
CA HIS A 69 -1.84 23.64 -1.07
C HIS A 69 -0.46 23.29 -1.66
N PHE A 70 -0.38 22.92 -2.94
CA PHE A 70 0.90 22.63 -3.60
C PHE A 70 1.79 23.85 -3.75
N SER A 71 1.23 25.02 -4.10
CA SER A 71 1.97 26.28 -4.25
C SER A 71 2.64 26.72 -2.95
N LYS A 72 2.01 26.47 -1.80
CA LYS A 72 2.58 26.76 -0.47
C LYS A 72 3.94 26.07 -0.25
N TYR A 73 4.15 24.94 -0.88
CA TYR A 73 5.37 24.14 -0.75
C TYR A 73 6.22 24.10 -2.03
N ASN A 74 6.01 25.07 -2.93
CA ASN A 74 6.74 25.18 -4.21
C ASN A 74 6.72 23.89 -5.05
N SER A 75 5.63 23.14 -4.98
CA SER A 75 5.47 21.87 -5.70
C SER A 75 4.44 22.00 -6.81
N SER A 76 4.69 21.33 -7.94
CA SER A 76 3.66 21.10 -8.97
C SER A 76 2.53 20.23 -8.42
N PRO A 77 1.30 20.36 -8.95
CA PRO A 77 0.20 19.48 -8.56
C PRO A 77 0.54 17.99 -8.75
N LYS A 78 0.22 17.17 -7.76
CA LYS A 78 0.49 15.72 -7.76
C LYS A 78 -0.80 14.90 -7.69
N PHE A 79 -0.74 13.67 -8.23
CA PHE A 79 -1.90 12.77 -8.27
C PHE A 79 -2.17 12.08 -6.93
N PHE A 80 -1.12 11.59 -6.29
CA PHE A 80 -1.24 10.73 -5.13
C PHE A 80 -0.56 11.36 -3.93
N VAL A 81 -1.35 11.79 -2.96
CA VAL A 81 -0.88 12.41 -1.72
C VAL A 81 -1.25 11.49 -0.57
N ARG A 82 -0.28 11.12 0.25
CA ARG A 82 -0.47 10.28 1.44
C ARG A 82 0.46 10.69 2.56
N GLU A 83 -0.01 10.47 3.77
CA GLU A 83 0.78 10.66 4.98
C GLU A 83 1.41 9.34 5.41
N ILE A 84 2.68 9.42 5.76
CA ILE A 84 3.44 8.33 6.34
C ILE A 84 3.64 8.68 7.81
N SER A 85 2.86 8.03 8.67
CA SER A 85 3.03 8.14 10.13
C SER A 85 4.03 7.11 10.60
N PHE A 86 4.80 7.47 11.62
CA PHE A 86 5.78 6.63 12.28
C PHE A 86 5.45 6.57 13.78
N ASN A 87 5.77 5.45 14.40
CA ASN A 87 5.66 5.34 15.86
C ASN A 87 6.73 6.22 16.50
N ASN A 88 6.39 6.89 17.59
CA ASN A 88 7.21 7.87 18.30
C ASN A 88 8.59 7.34 18.78
N ASN A 89 8.80 6.03 18.73
CA ASN A 89 10.00 5.36 19.27
C ASN A 89 11.07 5.03 18.21
N SER A 90 10.85 5.35 16.94
CA SER A 90 11.82 5.10 15.86
C SER A 90 12.34 6.40 15.28
N SER A 91 13.65 6.51 15.09
CA SER A 91 14.25 7.60 14.31
C SER A 91 13.62 7.62 12.93
N ASN A 92 13.07 8.77 12.56
CA ASN A 92 12.36 8.96 11.31
C ASN A 92 13.22 9.80 10.37
N GLU A 93 13.87 9.17 9.39
CA GLU A 93 14.69 9.87 8.40
C GLU A 93 13.90 10.91 7.59
N LEU A 94 12.58 10.70 7.42
CA LEU A 94 11.74 11.65 6.70
C LEU A 94 11.42 12.91 7.52
N SER A 95 11.53 12.89 8.84
CA SER A 95 11.22 14.05 9.69
C SER A 95 12.27 15.16 9.61
N GLU A 96 13.48 14.80 9.19
CA GLU A 96 14.62 15.74 9.06
C GLU A 96 14.57 16.51 7.74
N LEU A 97 13.81 16.00 6.76
CA LEU A 97 13.71 16.60 5.44
C LEU A 97 12.73 17.77 5.43
N GLN A 98 13.03 18.79 4.63
CA GLN A 98 12.22 19.99 4.57
C GLN A 98 11.05 19.87 3.55
N PRO A 99 9.92 20.55 3.80
CA PRO A 99 8.84 20.67 2.82
C PRO A 99 9.35 21.30 1.50
N GLY A 100 8.89 20.74 0.37
CA GLY A 100 9.35 21.11 -0.97
C GLY A 100 10.54 20.29 -1.49
N GLN A 101 11.21 19.52 -0.64
CA GLN A 101 12.34 18.69 -1.03
C GLN A 101 11.87 17.43 -1.78
N ILE A 102 12.62 17.05 -2.82
CA ILE A 102 12.42 15.81 -3.56
C ILE A 102 13.06 14.67 -2.77
N LEU A 103 12.31 13.58 -2.62
CA LEU A 103 12.76 12.38 -1.95
C LEU A 103 13.41 11.44 -2.96
N ASP A 104 14.67 11.10 -2.71
CA ASP A 104 15.45 10.19 -3.55
C ASP A 104 15.04 8.72 -3.33
N ILE A 105 15.20 7.90 -4.38
CA ILE A 105 15.00 6.45 -4.36
C ILE A 105 16.01 5.75 -3.43
N HIS A 106 17.19 6.33 -3.23
CA HIS A 106 18.29 5.79 -2.41
C HIS A 106 17.98 5.70 -0.91
N ILE A 107 16.80 6.18 -0.48
CA ILE A 107 16.32 5.94 0.88
C ILE A 107 16.17 4.43 1.18
N PHE A 108 15.98 3.60 0.15
CA PHE A 108 15.93 2.16 0.25
C PHE A 108 17.11 1.51 -0.47
N ASN A 109 17.66 0.46 0.16
CA ASN A 109 18.77 -0.32 -0.37
C ASN A 109 18.32 -1.73 -0.80
N SER A 110 19.10 -2.35 -1.68
CA SER A 110 18.95 -3.78 -1.99
C SER A 110 19.11 -4.60 -0.70
N GLY A 111 18.21 -5.56 -0.49
CA GLY A 111 18.20 -6.38 0.72
C GLY A 111 17.24 -5.89 1.81
N ASP A 112 16.82 -4.63 1.79
CA ASP A 112 15.88 -4.08 2.78
C ASP A 112 14.54 -4.83 2.75
N PHE A 113 13.88 -4.90 3.90
CA PHE A 113 12.53 -5.45 4.02
C PHE A 113 11.52 -4.33 4.19
N VAL A 114 10.42 -4.44 3.43
CA VAL A 114 9.40 -3.40 3.34
C VAL A 114 7.99 -3.95 3.48
N ASP A 115 7.10 -3.08 3.95
CA ASP A 115 5.65 -3.28 3.98
C ASP A 115 5.01 -2.45 2.88
N VAL A 116 4.29 -3.10 1.97
CA VAL A 116 3.65 -2.44 0.82
C VAL A 116 2.15 -2.39 1.00
N THR A 117 1.62 -1.17 1.03
CA THR A 117 0.19 -0.90 1.17
C THR A 117 -0.39 -0.40 -0.15
N GLY A 118 -1.50 -0.98 -0.58
CA GLY A 118 -2.21 -0.56 -1.79
C GLY A 118 -3.69 -0.87 -1.74
N ILE A 119 -4.43 -0.47 -2.77
CA ILE A 119 -5.86 -0.81 -2.94
C ILE A 119 -5.94 -2.12 -3.73
N SER A 120 -6.57 -3.13 -3.15
CA SER A 120 -6.74 -4.44 -3.80
C SER A 120 -7.60 -4.36 -5.07
N LYS A 121 -7.45 -5.33 -5.98
CA LYS A 121 -8.30 -5.43 -7.17
C LYS A 121 -9.76 -5.60 -6.76
N GLY A 122 -10.66 -4.79 -7.31
CA GLY A 122 -12.11 -4.94 -7.11
C GLY A 122 -12.62 -6.22 -7.78
N LYS A 123 -13.52 -6.92 -7.10
CA LYS A 123 -14.21 -8.13 -7.60
C LYS A 123 -15.73 -7.93 -7.68
N GLY A 124 -16.19 -6.68 -7.52
CA GLY A 124 -17.59 -6.28 -7.57
C GLY A 124 -18.43 -6.86 -6.42
N PHE A 125 -19.74 -6.84 -6.58
CA PHE A 125 -20.67 -7.48 -5.65
C PHE A 125 -20.54 -8.99 -5.77
N SER A 126 -20.15 -9.64 -4.69
CA SER A 126 -19.88 -11.09 -4.66
C SER A 126 -20.78 -11.80 -3.67
N GLY A 127 -21.26 -12.99 -4.07
CA GLY A 127 -22.03 -13.86 -3.19
C GLY A 127 -21.21 -14.44 -2.05
N VAL A 128 -21.89 -14.99 -1.06
CA VAL A 128 -21.30 -15.50 0.19
C VAL A 128 -20.26 -16.60 -0.03
N ILE A 129 -20.46 -17.44 -1.03
CA ILE A 129 -19.54 -18.53 -1.38
C ILE A 129 -18.18 -17.96 -1.82
N LYS A 130 -18.18 -16.99 -2.74
CA LYS A 130 -16.94 -16.37 -3.24
C LYS A 130 -16.28 -15.47 -2.20
N LYS A 131 -17.07 -14.72 -1.42
CA LYS A 131 -16.56 -13.73 -0.47
C LYS A 131 -16.04 -14.34 0.81
N TYR A 132 -16.68 -15.43 1.30
CA TYR A 132 -16.40 -16.03 2.59
C TYR A 132 -16.09 -17.53 2.53
N ASN A 133 -15.95 -18.09 1.30
CA ASN A 133 -15.68 -19.52 1.08
C ASN A 133 -16.71 -20.46 1.74
N GLN A 134 -17.98 -20.05 1.79
CA GLN A 134 -19.04 -20.90 2.30
C GLN A 134 -19.31 -22.08 1.37
N THR A 135 -19.76 -23.19 1.94
CA THR A 135 -20.12 -24.39 1.20
C THR A 135 -21.37 -24.17 0.36
N ILE A 136 -21.38 -24.75 -0.84
CA ILE A 136 -22.55 -24.77 -1.72
C ILE A 136 -23.56 -25.77 -1.13
N GLY A 137 -24.85 -25.41 -1.16
CA GLY A 137 -25.93 -26.34 -0.77
C GLY A 137 -26.06 -27.56 -1.70
N PRO A 138 -26.82 -28.61 -1.30
CA PRO A 138 -26.97 -29.81 -2.08
C PRO A 138 -27.47 -29.53 -3.51
N LYS A 139 -26.92 -30.22 -4.50
CA LYS A 139 -27.31 -30.08 -5.92
C LYS A 139 -28.44 -31.02 -6.34
N SER A 140 -28.77 -32.01 -5.51
CA SER A 140 -29.80 -33.03 -5.70
C SER A 140 -30.75 -33.07 -4.50
N HIS A 141 -31.55 -34.14 -4.37
CA HIS A 141 -32.56 -34.34 -3.31
C HIS A 141 -33.59 -33.20 -3.21
N GLY A 142 -34.00 -32.60 -4.34
CA GLY A 142 -35.01 -31.55 -4.39
C GLY A 142 -34.58 -30.18 -3.85
N SER A 143 -33.31 -30.02 -3.52
CA SER A 143 -32.82 -28.74 -3.03
C SER A 143 -32.86 -27.65 -4.11
N ARG A 144 -33.47 -26.51 -3.78
CA ARG A 144 -33.46 -25.28 -4.61
C ARG A 144 -32.47 -24.25 -4.05
N PHE A 145 -31.71 -24.66 -3.03
CA PHE A 145 -30.76 -23.80 -2.30
C PHE A 145 -29.31 -24.16 -2.67
N HIS A 146 -28.74 -23.52 -3.69
CA HIS A 146 -27.39 -23.85 -4.15
C HIS A 146 -26.33 -22.81 -3.74
N ARG A 147 -26.60 -21.53 -4.01
CA ARG A 147 -25.61 -20.43 -3.81
C ARG A 147 -26.13 -19.27 -2.95
N ARG A 148 -27.19 -19.48 -2.21
CA ARG A 148 -27.86 -18.46 -1.39
C ARG A 148 -27.27 -18.41 0.02
N PRO A 149 -27.43 -17.28 0.77
CA PRO A 149 -26.83 -17.11 2.11
C PRO A 149 -27.49 -17.96 3.21
N GLY A 150 -28.63 -18.58 2.96
CA GLY A 150 -29.38 -19.36 3.93
C GLY A 150 -30.35 -18.53 4.79
N SER A 151 -30.84 -19.16 5.84
CA SER A 151 -31.74 -18.48 6.78
C SER A 151 -31.08 -17.28 7.41
N ASN A 152 -31.80 -16.18 7.49
CA ASN A 152 -31.30 -14.97 8.15
C ASN A 152 -31.67 -14.91 9.63
N GLY A 153 -32.36 -15.92 10.16
CA GLY A 153 -32.83 -15.92 11.55
C GLY A 153 -34.07 -15.04 11.73
N PRO A 154 -34.59 -14.88 12.95
CA PRO A 154 -35.73 -14.04 13.24
C PRO A 154 -35.42 -12.56 12.93
N ILE A 155 -36.38 -11.86 12.38
CA ILE A 155 -36.27 -10.46 11.94
C ILE A 155 -36.40 -9.55 13.19
N LYS A 156 -35.35 -9.43 13.98
CA LYS A 156 -35.27 -8.44 15.04
C LYS A 156 -33.93 -7.73 14.98
N GLY A 157 -33.92 -6.46 14.52
CA GLY A 157 -32.75 -5.59 14.51
C GLY A 157 -31.66 -5.90 13.48
N ASN A 158 -30.53 -5.21 13.57
CA ASN A 158 -29.40 -5.36 12.70
C ASN A 158 -28.64 -6.67 12.94
N GLN A 159 -28.52 -7.49 11.92
CA GLN A 159 -27.75 -8.75 11.96
C GLN A 159 -26.24 -8.47 11.85
N LYS A 160 -25.64 -7.98 12.93
CA LYS A 160 -24.19 -7.72 13.00
C LYS A 160 -23.42 -9.04 12.90
N GLY A 161 -22.29 -9.00 12.18
CA GLY A 161 -21.38 -10.15 12.04
C GLY A 161 -21.84 -11.25 11.09
N LYS A 162 -23.03 -11.18 10.46
CA LYS A 162 -23.47 -12.19 9.50
C LYS A 162 -22.76 -12.02 8.17
N HIS A 163 -22.27 -13.13 7.62
CA HIS A 163 -21.61 -13.19 6.31
C HIS A 163 -22.63 -13.11 5.18
N LEU A 164 -22.93 -11.91 4.71
CA LEU A 164 -23.87 -11.63 3.61
C LEU A 164 -23.13 -11.25 2.32
N PRO A 165 -23.78 -11.39 1.13
CA PRO A 165 -23.25 -10.89 -0.14
C PRO A 165 -22.91 -9.40 -0.03
N GLY A 166 -21.92 -8.95 -0.81
CA GLY A 166 -21.55 -7.55 -0.83
C GLY A 166 -20.27 -7.33 -1.62
N GLN A 167 -19.81 -6.06 -1.65
CA GLN A 167 -18.59 -5.68 -2.32
C GLN A 167 -17.40 -6.51 -1.81
N MET A 168 -16.64 -7.08 -2.75
CA MET A 168 -15.40 -7.81 -2.49
C MET A 168 -14.22 -7.10 -3.18
N GLY A 169 -13.11 -7.01 -2.48
CA GLY A 169 -11.94 -6.25 -2.97
C GLY A 169 -12.17 -4.74 -2.95
N PHE A 170 -11.27 -3.99 -3.58
CA PHE A 170 -11.24 -2.52 -3.59
C PHE A 170 -11.14 -1.92 -2.18
N HIS A 171 -10.37 -2.55 -1.32
CA HIS A 171 -10.04 -2.05 0.02
C HIS A 171 -8.53 -1.99 0.22
N LYS A 172 -8.10 -1.21 1.18
CA LYS A 172 -6.70 -1.05 1.56
C LYS A 172 -6.18 -2.38 2.13
N VAL A 173 -5.08 -2.88 1.56
CA VAL A 173 -4.39 -4.10 1.99
C VAL A 173 -2.91 -3.81 2.11
N THR A 174 -2.28 -4.35 3.14
CA THR A 174 -0.83 -4.28 3.34
C THR A 174 -0.23 -5.68 3.27
N MET A 175 0.75 -5.84 2.38
CA MET A 175 1.62 -7.02 2.35
C MET A 175 2.89 -6.67 3.11
N GLN A 176 3.18 -7.46 4.15
CA GLN A 176 4.28 -7.19 5.07
C GLN A 176 5.51 -8.04 4.74
N ASN A 177 6.68 -7.53 5.14
CA ASN A 177 7.96 -8.25 5.12
C ASN A 177 8.36 -8.74 3.72
N LEU A 178 8.25 -7.86 2.70
CA LEU A 178 8.72 -8.12 1.35
C LEU A 178 10.15 -7.63 1.19
N LYS A 179 11.03 -8.43 0.58
CA LYS A 179 12.44 -8.09 0.35
C LYS A 179 12.58 -7.25 -0.92
N ILE A 180 13.36 -6.18 -0.86
CA ILE A 180 13.82 -5.45 -2.05
C ILE A 180 14.97 -6.23 -2.66
N ILE A 181 14.86 -6.58 -3.94
CA ILE A 181 15.89 -7.30 -4.68
C ILE A 181 16.92 -6.33 -5.24
N SER A 182 16.45 -5.26 -5.88
CA SER A 182 17.32 -4.27 -6.50
C SER A 182 16.63 -2.91 -6.57
N VAL A 183 17.42 -1.85 -6.50
CA VAL A 183 17.03 -0.46 -6.74
C VAL A 183 17.74 0.01 -8.00
N ILE A 184 16.99 0.45 -9.02
CA ILE A 184 17.52 0.89 -10.32
C ILE A 184 17.29 2.39 -10.43
N SER A 185 18.32 3.18 -10.12
CA SER A 185 18.27 4.64 -10.08
C SER A 185 18.01 5.28 -11.44
N ASP A 186 18.61 4.74 -12.52
CA ASP A 186 18.47 5.29 -13.87
C ASP A 186 17.02 5.33 -14.39
N LYS A 187 16.14 4.50 -13.80
CA LYS A 187 14.73 4.35 -14.21
C LYS A 187 13.77 4.67 -13.08
N ASP A 188 14.25 5.07 -11.92
CA ASP A 188 13.47 5.30 -10.69
C ASP A 188 12.56 4.12 -10.32
N VAL A 189 13.14 2.91 -10.31
CA VAL A 189 12.40 1.66 -10.12
C VAL A 189 12.95 0.85 -8.97
N ILE A 190 12.03 0.35 -8.12
CA ILE A 190 12.32 -0.64 -7.07
C ILE A 190 11.76 -2.00 -7.48
N LEU A 191 12.60 -3.05 -7.42
CA LEU A 191 12.22 -4.44 -7.61
C LEU A 191 11.92 -5.09 -6.26
N ILE A 192 10.66 -5.44 -6.03
CA ILE A 192 10.20 -6.06 -4.77
C ILE A 192 9.90 -7.53 -5.02
N LYS A 193 10.45 -8.43 -4.19
CA LYS A 193 10.21 -9.87 -4.28
C LYS A 193 8.73 -10.19 -4.03
N GLY A 194 8.12 -10.94 -4.96
CA GLY A 194 6.76 -11.42 -4.84
C GLY A 194 5.69 -10.48 -5.38
N SER A 195 4.44 -10.69 -4.95
CA SER A 195 3.29 -9.91 -5.40
C SER A 195 2.96 -8.78 -4.43
N ILE A 196 2.53 -7.64 -4.95
CA ILE A 196 2.03 -6.50 -4.18
C ILE A 196 0.55 -6.24 -4.48
N PRO A 197 -0.21 -5.61 -3.56
CA PRO A 197 -1.63 -5.37 -3.75
C PRO A 197 -1.92 -4.43 -4.92
N GLY A 198 -3.07 -4.62 -5.55
CA GLY A 198 -3.62 -3.75 -6.57
C GLY A 198 -3.37 -4.18 -8.02
N PRO A 199 -4.03 -3.49 -8.97
CA PRO A 199 -3.84 -3.66 -10.41
C PRO A 199 -2.52 -3.04 -10.87
N ASN A 200 -2.10 -3.35 -12.10
CA ASN A 200 -1.06 -2.58 -12.78
C ASN A 200 -1.50 -1.13 -12.92
N LYS A 201 -0.56 -0.20 -12.85
CA LYS A 201 -0.76 1.26 -12.77
C LYS A 201 -1.44 1.75 -11.48
N GLY A 202 -1.69 0.86 -10.50
CA GLY A 202 -2.20 1.25 -9.18
C GLY A 202 -1.12 1.90 -8.31
N PHE A 203 -1.54 2.84 -7.47
CA PHE A 203 -0.66 3.48 -6.50
C PHE A 203 -0.42 2.60 -5.28
N VAL A 204 0.80 2.64 -4.78
CA VAL A 204 1.23 1.91 -3.59
C VAL A 204 2.04 2.81 -2.68
N MET A 205 2.04 2.48 -1.41
CA MET A 205 2.87 3.11 -0.39
C MET A 205 3.81 2.04 0.16
N ILE A 206 5.10 2.29 0.10
CA ILE A 206 6.16 1.42 0.58
C ILE A 206 6.68 2.03 1.88
N LYS A 207 6.78 1.23 2.94
CA LYS A 207 7.37 1.60 4.23
C LYS A 207 8.38 0.55 4.65
N SER A 208 9.34 0.93 5.49
CA SER A 208 10.17 -0.07 6.18
C SER A 208 9.30 -1.03 6.99
N THR A 209 9.69 -2.31 7.06
CA THR A 209 8.90 -3.32 7.77
C THR A 209 8.91 -3.10 9.27
N VAL A 210 7.75 -3.30 9.90
CA VAL A 210 7.59 -3.25 11.36
C VAL A 210 8.08 -4.55 12.01
N LYS A 211 7.95 -5.69 11.32
CA LYS A 211 8.25 -7.02 11.90
C LYS A 211 9.74 -7.28 12.11
N GLN A 212 10.61 -6.71 11.29
CA GLN A 212 12.05 -6.95 11.39
C GLN A 212 12.69 -6.15 12.52
N THR A 213 12.21 -4.92 12.76
CA THR A 213 12.63 -4.10 13.90
C THR A 213 12.43 -4.84 15.22
N ASN A 214 11.34 -5.62 15.34
CA ASN A 214 11.06 -6.42 16.52
C ASN A 214 11.99 -7.65 16.66
N LYS A 215 12.51 -8.21 15.56
CA LYS A 215 13.44 -9.35 15.61
C LYS A 215 14.83 -8.93 16.06
N GLU A 216 15.32 -7.78 15.60
CA GLU A 216 16.60 -7.23 16.03
C GLU A 216 16.57 -6.85 17.51
N ALA A 217 15.47 -6.27 18.00
CA ALA A 217 15.29 -5.98 19.42
C ALA A 217 15.29 -7.21 20.33
N ILE A 218 14.78 -8.36 19.83
CA ILE A 218 14.73 -9.62 20.58
C ILE A 218 16.10 -10.34 20.54
N SER A 219 16.89 -10.17 19.48
CA SER A 219 18.22 -10.78 19.37
C SER A 219 19.29 -10.06 20.19
N HIS A 220 19.01 -8.87 20.71
CA HIS A 220 19.91 -8.06 21.57
C HIS A 220 19.43 -8.03 23.05
N ALA A 221 18.35 -8.74 23.38
CA ALA A 221 17.86 -8.93 24.75
C ALA A 221 18.14 -10.37 25.25
#